data_15de5e7f4c2346c2d67f350e71c9ad11
#
_entry.id   15de5e7f4c2346c2d67f350e71c9ad11
#
_cell.length_a   1.000
_cell.length_b   1.000
_cell.length_c   1.000
_cell.angle_alpha   90.00
_cell.angle_beta   90.00
_cell.angle_gamma   90.00
#
_symmetry.space_group_name_H-M   'P 1'
#
loop_
_entity.id
_entity.type
_entity.pdbx_description
1 polymer ?
#
loop_
_entity_poly.entity_id
_entity_poly.type
_entity_poly.pdbx_seq_one_letter_code
_entity_poly.pdbx_strand_id
1 'polypeptide(L)'
;MVLDKVNNMSNNKQRPIGVFDSGVGGLTNVRALMERLPMENIVYFGDTARVPYGVKSRATIETFTAQIVEFLLQNDVKALVIACNTIAAVAGQKVRAMAGNMPVLDVITAGAEAALATTRTNHIGVMATSTTVNSNAYARAIHSRNPDVRVQSQACPLLVPLVEEGWLDHEVTRLTAREYLKPLLADDIDTLVLGCTHYPLLKPLLKAEAPGITLVDSALTTAEAAAQAALQAAWSPARKAPE
;
A
#
# COMPACT_ATOMS: atom_id res chain seq x y z
N MET A 1 -0.44 11.65 38.48
CA MET A 1 -1.53 11.49 37.50
C MET A 1 -1.45 12.42 36.29
N VAL A 2 -1.16 13.72 36.39
CA VAL A 2 -0.99 14.62 35.22
C VAL A 2 0.39 14.44 34.59
N LEU A 3 1.46 14.32 35.40
CA LEU A 3 2.85 14.13 34.95
C LEU A 3 3.05 12.76 34.25
N ASP A 4 2.37 11.71 34.70
CA ASP A 4 2.44 10.40 34.03
C ASP A 4 1.76 10.39 32.66
N LYS A 5 0.70 11.19 32.44
CA LYS A 5 0.08 11.38 31.13
C LYS A 5 0.99 12.15 30.18
N VAL A 6 1.69 13.17 30.64
CA VAL A 6 2.61 13.98 29.84
C VAL A 6 3.84 13.16 29.43
N ASN A 7 4.42 12.36 30.35
CA ASN A 7 5.53 11.47 30.05
C ASN A 7 5.14 10.34 29.09
N ASN A 8 3.94 9.76 29.22
CA ASN A 8 3.46 8.75 28.29
C ASN A 8 3.18 9.33 26.88
N MET A 9 2.69 10.56 26.77
CA MET A 9 2.46 11.22 25.48
C MET A 9 3.78 11.59 24.79
N SER A 10 4.81 12.04 25.52
CA SER A 10 6.15 12.33 24.97
C SER A 10 6.85 11.05 24.50
N ASN A 11 6.74 9.96 25.24
CA ASN A 11 7.34 8.67 24.89
C ASN A 11 6.67 8.05 23.63
N ASN A 12 5.35 8.23 23.45
CA ASN A 12 4.64 7.72 22.28
C ASN A 12 5.03 8.46 20.99
N LYS A 13 5.35 9.75 21.06
CA LYS A 13 5.80 10.52 19.88
C LYS A 13 7.13 10.01 19.32
N GLN A 14 7.99 9.42 20.16
CA GLN A 14 9.30 8.90 19.75
C GLN A 14 9.25 7.47 19.19
N ARG A 15 8.17 6.73 19.46
CA ARG A 15 7.99 5.37 18.91
C ARG A 15 7.88 5.40 17.39
N PRO A 16 8.51 4.44 16.69
CA PRO A 16 8.53 4.44 15.25
C PRO A 16 7.20 3.99 14.63
N ILE A 17 7.01 4.34 13.36
CA ILE A 17 6.03 3.72 12.47
C ILE A 17 6.65 2.44 11.93
N GLY A 18 5.99 1.30 12.10
CA GLY A 18 6.37 0.05 11.47
C GLY A 18 5.83 -0.01 10.04
N VAL A 19 6.72 -0.01 9.05
CA VAL A 19 6.37 -0.14 7.63
C VAL A 19 6.89 -1.47 7.13
N PHE A 20 6.07 -2.23 6.40
CA PHE A 20 6.53 -3.51 5.89
C PHE A 20 6.00 -3.85 4.49
N ASP A 21 6.82 -4.62 3.79
CA ASP A 21 6.60 -5.07 2.43
C ASP A 21 7.15 -6.48 2.23
N SER A 22 6.75 -7.12 1.14
CA SER A 22 7.30 -8.41 0.72
C SER A 22 8.76 -8.36 0.27
N GLY A 23 9.32 -7.18 0.04
CA GLY A 23 10.67 -7.03 -0.49
C GLY A 23 11.19 -5.60 -0.39
N VAL A 24 11.78 -5.10 -1.46
CA VAL A 24 12.38 -3.75 -1.52
C VAL A 24 11.42 -2.69 -2.07
N GLY A 25 10.35 -3.10 -2.75
CA GLY A 25 9.40 -2.17 -3.39
C GLY A 25 8.75 -1.21 -2.40
N GLY A 26 8.52 -1.65 -1.16
CA GLY A 26 7.95 -0.82 -0.10
C GLY A 26 8.79 0.41 0.29
N LEU A 27 10.05 0.51 -0.15
CA LEU A 27 10.86 1.71 0.02
C LEU A 27 10.25 2.92 -0.70
N THR A 28 9.41 2.73 -1.70
CA THR A 28 8.62 3.82 -2.30
C THR A 28 7.66 4.44 -1.28
N ASN A 29 7.03 3.62 -0.43
CA ASN A 29 6.20 4.09 0.68
C ASN A 29 7.02 4.75 1.79
N VAL A 30 8.16 4.16 2.14
CA VAL A 30 9.08 4.75 3.15
C VAL A 30 9.49 6.15 2.71
N ARG A 31 9.90 6.32 1.45
CA ARG A 31 10.27 7.63 0.90
C ARG A 31 9.12 8.63 1.01
N ALA A 32 7.92 8.24 0.56
CA ALA A 32 6.75 9.11 0.63
C ALA A 32 6.39 9.50 2.08
N LEU A 33 6.50 8.56 3.03
CA LEU A 33 6.30 8.82 4.45
C LEU A 33 7.35 9.77 5.01
N MET A 34 8.64 9.61 4.68
CA MET A 34 9.71 10.51 5.13
C MET A 34 9.53 11.93 4.59
N GLU A 35 9.08 12.07 3.35
CA GLU A 35 8.78 13.38 2.74
C GLU A 35 7.56 14.05 3.42
N ARG A 36 6.54 13.26 3.77
CA ARG A 36 5.28 13.80 4.32
C ARG A 36 5.28 13.94 5.84
N LEU A 37 6.05 13.11 6.54
CA LEU A 37 6.18 13.04 7.99
C LEU A 37 7.66 13.06 8.42
N PRO A 38 8.41 14.13 8.14
CA PRO A 38 9.88 14.17 8.29
C PRO A 38 10.36 14.05 9.74
N MET A 39 9.48 14.22 10.73
CA MET A 39 9.81 14.12 12.15
C MET A 39 9.48 12.74 12.75
N GLU A 40 8.98 11.81 11.95
CA GLU A 40 8.61 10.48 12.40
C GLU A 40 9.74 9.48 12.22
N ASN A 41 9.99 8.66 13.25
CA ASN A 41 10.89 7.52 13.14
C ASN A 41 10.18 6.40 12.37
N ILE A 42 10.92 5.70 11.52
CA ILE A 42 10.39 4.58 10.73
C ILE A 42 11.26 3.35 10.96
N VAL A 43 10.61 2.22 11.23
CA VAL A 43 11.22 0.88 11.15
C VAL A 43 10.64 0.19 9.92
N TYR A 44 11.50 -0.12 8.96
CA TYR A 44 11.09 -0.83 7.73
C TYR A 44 11.50 -2.29 7.79
N PHE A 45 10.55 -3.18 7.44
CA PHE A 45 10.81 -4.60 7.23
C PHE A 45 10.47 -5.01 5.79
N GLY A 46 11.47 -5.36 5.00
CA GLY A 46 11.31 -5.95 3.67
C GLY A 46 11.69 -7.44 3.70
N ASP A 47 10.76 -8.32 3.38
CA ASP A 47 10.98 -9.77 3.40
C ASP A 47 11.69 -10.28 2.14
N THR A 48 12.90 -9.80 1.92
CA THR A 48 13.70 -10.09 0.73
C THR A 48 14.10 -11.56 0.60
N ALA A 49 14.10 -12.31 1.69
CA ALA A 49 14.46 -13.73 1.68
C ALA A 49 13.35 -14.63 1.11
N ARG A 50 12.08 -14.13 1.04
CA ARG A 50 10.93 -14.95 0.68
C ARG A 50 10.11 -14.40 -0.50
N VAL A 51 10.68 -13.48 -1.26
CA VAL A 51 10.08 -12.96 -2.50
C VAL A 51 9.96 -14.06 -3.58
N PRO A 52 9.09 -13.89 -4.58
CA PRO A 52 8.01 -12.92 -4.71
C PRO A 52 6.72 -13.39 -3.99
N TYR A 53 5.96 -12.46 -3.38
CA TYR A 53 4.67 -12.79 -2.75
C TYR A 53 3.51 -12.87 -3.75
N GLY A 54 3.61 -12.19 -4.86
CA GLY A 54 2.55 -12.06 -5.87
C GLY A 54 2.09 -13.38 -6.53
N VAL A 55 2.78 -14.49 -6.27
CA VAL A 55 2.47 -15.85 -6.79
C VAL A 55 2.30 -16.88 -5.68
N LYS A 56 2.39 -16.48 -4.40
CA LYS A 56 2.24 -17.40 -3.25
C LYS A 56 0.78 -17.57 -2.85
N SER A 57 0.50 -18.70 -2.18
CA SER A 57 -0.82 -18.97 -1.61
C SER A 57 -1.17 -17.97 -0.49
N ARG A 58 -2.47 -17.73 -0.27
CA ARG A 58 -2.96 -16.91 0.84
C ARG A 58 -2.38 -17.38 2.18
N ALA A 59 -2.43 -18.68 2.48
CA ALA A 59 -1.94 -19.24 3.73
C ALA A 59 -0.45 -18.95 3.96
N THR A 60 0.37 -19.07 2.91
CA THR A 60 1.80 -18.76 2.98
C THR A 60 2.03 -17.28 3.28
N ILE A 61 1.31 -16.38 2.59
CA ILE A 61 1.41 -14.93 2.80
C ILE A 61 0.97 -14.56 4.22
N GLU A 62 -0.14 -15.12 4.70
CA GLU A 62 -0.65 -14.88 6.05
C GLU A 62 0.33 -15.35 7.14
N THR A 63 1.03 -16.48 6.93
CA THR A 63 2.05 -16.98 7.83
C THR A 63 3.25 -16.04 7.88
N PHE A 64 3.79 -15.66 6.73
CA PHE A 64 4.94 -14.76 6.65
C PHE A 64 4.60 -13.37 7.22
N THR A 65 3.43 -12.86 6.88
CA THR A 65 2.93 -11.58 7.40
C THR A 65 2.83 -11.59 8.93
N ALA A 66 2.35 -12.68 9.53
CA ALA A 66 2.26 -12.78 10.99
C ALA A 66 3.63 -12.65 11.65
N GLN A 67 4.66 -13.31 11.10
CA GLN A 67 6.03 -13.22 11.60
C GLN A 67 6.61 -11.80 11.50
N ILE A 68 6.32 -11.11 10.38
CA ILE A 68 6.75 -9.71 10.18
C ILE A 68 6.08 -8.79 11.22
N VAL A 69 4.77 -8.93 11.39
CA VAL A 69 4.01 -8.13 12.35
C VAL A 69 4.48 -8.38 13.78
N GLU A 70 4.71 -9.63 14.16
CA GLU A 70 5.25 -9.98 15.47
C GLU A 70 6.60 -9.30 15.72
N PHE A 71 7.51 -9.34 14.75
CA PHE A 71 8.79 -8.65 14.83
C PHE A 71 8.61 -7.13 15.02
N LEU A 72 7.73 -6.50 14.24
CA LEU A 72 7.48 -5.06 14.37
C LEU A 72 6.88 -4.69 15.73
N LEU A 73 5.95 -5.50 16.25
CA LEU A 73 5.36 -5.29 17.58
C LEU A 73 6.41 -5.38 18.70
N GLN A 74 7.40 -6.27 18.57
CA GLN A 74 8.54 -6.36 19.51
C GLN A 74 9.46 -5.13 19.44
N ASN A 75 9.44 -4.38 18.32
CA ASN A 75 10.18 -3.13 18.16
C ASN A 75 9.39 -1.89 18.60
N ASP A 76 8.38 -2.07 19.43
CA ASP A 76 7.58 -1.01 20.07
C ASP A 76 7.06 0.06 19.09
N VAL A 77 6.59 -0.36 17.92
CA VAL A 77 6.01 0.56 16.94
C VAL A 77 4.69 1.15 17.44
N LYS A 78 4.36 2.39 17.04
CA LYS A 78 3.11 3.08 17.40
C LYS A 78 1.98 2.94 16.38
N ALA A 79 2.33 2.56 15.16
CA ALA A 79 1.40 2.33 14.05
C ALA A 79 2.02 1.36 13.06
N LEU A 80 1.20 0.67 12.28
CA LEU A 80 1.63 -0.20 11.20
C LEU A 80 1.18 0.35 9.84
N VAL A 81 2.07 0.30 8.86
CA VAL A 81 1.77 0.59 7.45
C VAL A 81 2.05 -0.65 6.61
N ILE A 82 1.01 -1.22 6.03
CA ILE A 82 1.12 -2.31 5.08
C ILE A 82 1.43 -1.69 3.70
N ALA A 83 2.71 -1.63 3.35
CA ALA A 83 3.15 -1.07 2.08
C ALA A 83 2.88 -2.01 0.89
N CYS A 84 2.95 -3.33 1.12
CA CYS A 84 2.72 -4.33 0.09
C CYS A 84 1.25 -4.49 -0.27
N ASN A 85 0.90 -4.26 -1.54
CA ASN A 85 -0.46 -4.47 -2.03
C ASN A 85 -0.91 -5.93 -1.92
N THR A 86 -0.01 -6.88 -2.18
CA THR A 86 -0.30 -8.32 -2.05
C THR A 86 -0.60 -8.70 -0.60
N ILE A 87 0.18 -8.21 0.36
CA ILE A 87 -0.08 -8.44 1.79
C ILE A 87 -1.39 -7.78 2.21
N ALA A 88 -1.60 -6.52 1.86
CA ALA A 88 -2.83 -5.79 2.20
C ALA A 88 -4.08 -6.52 1.66
N ALA A 89 -3.99 -7.05 0.42
CA ALA A 89 -5.08 -7.74 -0.26
C ALA A 89 -5.53 -9.04 0.43
N VAL A 90 -4.59 -9.82 0.97
CA VAL A 90 -4.89 -11.17 1.47
C VAL A 90 -4.70 -11.34 2.97
N ALA A 91 -3.83 -10.56 3.61
CA ALA A 91 -3.50 -10.66 5.02
C ALA A 91 -3.87 -9.43 5.86
N GLY A 92 -4.42 -8.37 5.25
CA GLY A 92 -4.72 -7.11 5.94
C GLY A 92 -5.63 -7.27 7.17
N GLN A 93 -6.64 -8.14 7.12
CA GLN A 93 -7.50 -8.44 8.27
C GLN A 93 -6.72 -9.10 9.42
N LYS A 94 -5.82 -10.03 9.10
CA LYS A 94 -4.95 -10.69 10.09
C LYS A 94 -4.03 -9.69 10.77
N VAL A 95 -3.44 -8.76 10.00
CA VAL A 95 -2.61 -7.68 10.55
C VAL A 95 -3.40 -6.83 11.55
N ARG A 96 -4.62 -6.41 11.19
CA ARG A 96 -5.49 -5.62 12.09
C ARG A 96 -5.86 -6.39 13.35
N ALA A 97 -6.13 -7.68 13.26
CA ALA A 97 -6.42 -8.54 14.41
C ALA A 97 -5.21 -8.64 15.35
N MET A 98 -3.98 -8.78 14.81
CA MET A 98 -2.75 -8.83 15.60
C MET A 98 -2.38 -7.47 16.21
N ALA A 99 -2.65 -6.38 15.52
CA ALA A 99 -2.38 -5.02 15.97
C ALA A 99 -3.33 -4.55 17.10
N GLY A 100 -4.48 -5.18 17.27
CA GLY A 100 -5.49 -4.80 18.27
C GLY A 100 -5.97 -3.37 18.07
N ASN A 101 -5.72 -2.50 19.04
CA ASN A 101 -6.11 -1.08 18.99
C ASN A 101 -5.05 -0.17 18.30
N MET A 102 -3.93 -0.74 17.86
CA MET A 102 -2.91 0.04 17.16
C MET A 102 -3.40 0.43 15.76
N PRO A 103 -3.18 1.67 15.32
CA PRO A 103 -3.53 2.10 13.96
C PRO A 103 -2.82 1.26 12.90
N VAL A 104 -3.59 0.78 11.92
CA VAL A 104 -3.08 0.05 10.75
C VAL A 104 -3.58 0.75 9.50
N LEU A 105 -2.65 1.28 8.74
CA LEU A 105 -2.90 1.84 7.41
C LEU A 105 -2.46 0.84 6.34
N ASP A 106 -3.09 0.87 5.20
CA ASP A 106 -2.71 0.04 4.07
C ASP A 106 -2.91 0.74 2.73
N VAL A 107 -2.12 0.33 1.76
CA VAL A 107 -2.07 0.90 0.41
C VAL A 107 -3.37 0.70 -0.38
N ILE A 108 -4.16 -0.33 -0.10
CA ILE A 108 -5.43 -0.60 -0.82
C ILE A 108 -6.50 0.37 -0.37
N THR A 109 -6.67 0.54 0.94
CA THR A 109 -7.66 1.47 1.50
C THR A 109 -7.37 2.89 1.03
N ALA A 110 -6.13 3.36 1.20
CA ALA A 110 -5.72 4.71 0.78
C ALA A 110 -5.81 4.90 -0.74
N GLY A 111 -5.38 3.90 -1.52
CA GLY A 111 -5.46 3.94 -2.98
C GLY A 111 -6.90 3.95 -3.51
N ALA A 112 -7.80 3.19 -2.89
CA ALA A 112 -9.22 3.16 -3.26
C ALA A 112 -9.92 4.50 -2.98
N GLU A 113 -9.65 5.11 -1.82
CA GLU A 113 -10.18 6.44 -1.47
C GLU A 113 -9.70 7.52 -2.43
N ALA A 114 -8.42 7.51 -2.74
CA ALA A 114 -7.84 8.47 -3.68
C ALA A 114 -8.38 8.26 -5.12
N ALA A 115 -8.57 7.03 -5.55
CA ALA A 115 -9.14 6.73 -6.86
C ALA A 115 -10.59 7.24 -6.99
N LEU A 116 -11.40 7.05 -5.94
CA LEU A 116 -12.77 7.59 -5.88
C LEU A 116 -12.80 9.12 -5.90
N ALA A 117 -11.86 9.78 -5.22
CA ALA A 117 -11.76 11.24 -5.23
C ALA A 117 -11.22 11.79 -6.57
N THR A 118 -10.59 10.95 -7.39
CA THR A 118 -9.93 11.34 -8.63
C THR A 118 -10.80 11.13 -9.85
N THR A 119 -11.53 10.01 -9.91
CA THR A 119 -12.35 9.66 -11.08
C THR A 119 -13.47 10.67 -11.34
N ARG A 120 -13.72 10.96 -12.60
CA ARG A 120 -14.80 11.83 -13.08
C ARG A 120 -15.89 11.06 -13.82
N THR A 121 -15.53 9.88 -14.36
CA THR A 121 -16.42 9.03 -15.14
C THR A 121 -16.94 7.83 -14.36
N ASN A 122 -16.47 7.62 -13.13
CA ASN A 122 -16.70 6.41 -12.34
C ASN A 122 -16.12 5.13 -13.00
N HIS A 123 -15.10 5.26 -13.84
CA HIS A 123 -14.40 4.13 -14.46
C HIS A 123 -12.95 4.09 -13.96
N ILE A 124 -12.63 3.15 -13.09
CA ILE A 124 -11.33 3.02 -12.45
C ILE A 124 -10.64 1.74 -12.94
N GLY A 125 -9.41 1.90 -13.45
CA GLY A 125 -8.49 0.80 -13.72
C GLY A 125 -7.60 0.51 -12.52
N VAL A 126 -7.21 -0.75 -12.35
CA VAL A 126 -6.24 -1.19 -11.34
C VAL A 126 -5.21 -2.09 -11.98
N MET A 127 -3.95 -1.69 -12.00
CA MET A 127 -2.82 -2.57 -12.34
C MET A 127 -2.20 -3.12 -11.06
N ALA A 128 -2.07 -4.45 -10.93
CA ALA A 128 -1.53 -5.07 -9.72
C ALA A 128 -0.89 -6.44 -9.99
N THR A 129 -0.35 -7.08 -8.96
CA THR A 129 0.09 -8.48 -9.05
C THR A 129 -1.10 -9.43 -9.21
N SER A 130 -0.86 -10.64 -9.73
CA SER A 130 -1.92 -11.64 -9.92
C SER A 130 -2.69 -11.93 -8.62
N THR A 131 -1.99 -12.10 -7.50
CA THR A 131 -2.64 -12.35 -6.20
C THR A 131 -3.52 -11.18 -5.75
N THR A 132 -3.07 -9.93 -5.95
CA THR A 132 -3.86 -8.74 -5.63
C THR A 132 -5.13 -8.67 -6.49
N VAL A 133 -5.01 -8.88 -7.80
CA VAL A 133 -6.16 -8.87 -8.72
C VAL A 133 -7.15 -9.99 -8.37
N ASN A 134 -6.67 -11.23 -8.23
CA ASN A 134 -7.51 -12.39 -7.92
C ASN A 134 -8.23 -12.26 -6.56
N SER A 135 -7.69 -11.48 -5.64
CA SER A 135 -8.34 -11.21 -4.35
C SER A 135 -9.54 -10.28 -4.46
N ASN A 136 -9.67 -9.53 -5.55
CA ASN A 136 -10.66 -8.44 -5.73
C ASN A 136 -10.62 -7.36 -4.62
N ALA A 137 -9.50 -7.18 -3.93
CA ALA A 137 -9.43 -6.31 -2.76
C ALA A 137 -9.69 -4.83 -3.10
N TYR A 138 -9.15 -4.32 -4.22
CA TYR A 138 -9.43 -2.96 -4.68
C TYR A 138 -10.90 -2.77 -5.07
N ALA A 139 -11.48 -3.69 -5.84
CA ALA A 139 -12.90 -3.61 -6.22
C ALA A 139 -13.80 -3.59 -4.98
N ARG A 140 -13.54 -4.48 -3.99
CA ARG A 140 -14.29 -4.46 -2.72
C ARG A 140 -14.11 -3.16 -1.94
N ALA A 141 -12.89 -2.62 -1.85
CA ALA A 141 -12.63 -1.38 -1.14
C ALA A 141 -13.31 -0.17 -1.81
N ILE A 142 -13.36 -0.12 -3.13
CA ILE A 142 -14.06 0.90 -3.91
C ILE A 142 -15.58 0.75 -3.75
N HIS A 143 -16.13 -0.45 -4.02
CA HIS A 143 -17.58 -0.70 -3.97
C HIS A 143 -18.17 -0.58 -2.57
N SER A 144 -17.39 -0.79 -1.51
CA SER A 144 -17.86 -0.53 -0.14
C SER A 144 -18.16 0.93 0.15
N ARG A 145 -17.65 1.86 -0.67
CA ARG A 145 -17.85 3.31 -0.57
C ARG A 145 -18.76 3.85 -1.66
N ASN A 146 -18.64 3.33 -2.87
CA ASN A 146 -19.48 3.69 -4.00
C ASN A 146 -19.69 2.44 -4.89
N PRO A 147 -20.85 1.77 -4.80
CA PRO A 147 -21.15 0.55 -5.55
C PRO A 147 -21.33 0.79 -7.06
N ASP A 148 -21.58 2.03 -7.48
CA ASP A 148 -21.87 2.37 -8.87
C ASP A 148 -20.60 2.56 -9.72
N VAL A 149 -19.42 2.52 -9.09
CA VAL A 149 -18.14 2.68 -9.80
C VAL A 149 -17.78 1.39 -10.53
N ARG A 150 -17.44 1.51 -11.80
CA ARG A 150 -16.88 0.41 -12.58
C ARG A 150 -15.41 0.24 -12.30
N VAL A 151 -14.98 -0.97 -11.94
CA VAL A 151 -13.59 -1.29 -11.61
C VAL A 151 -13.08 -2.39 -12.52
N GLN A 152 -12.12 -2.07 -13.37
CA GLN A 152 -11.42 -3.02 -14.23
C GLN A 152 -10.02 -3.29 -13.67
N SER A 153 -9.72 -4.55 -13.33
CA SER A 153 -8.41 -4.93 -12.80
C SER A 153 -7.61 -5.74 -13.80
N GLN A 154 -6.31 -5.42 -13.93
CA GLN A 154 -5.36 -6.09 -14.80
C GLN A 154 -4.17 -6.61 -14.01
N ALA A 155 -3.92 -7.92 -14.08
CA ALA A 155 -2.73 -8.53 -13.52
C ALA A 155 -1.51 -8.23 -14.42
N CYS A 156 -0.43 -7.73 -13.79
CA CYS A 156 0.78 -7.27 -14.50
C CYS A 156 2.05 -7.93 -13.91
N PRO A 157 2.17 -9.29 -13.94
CA PRO A 157 3.23 -10.02 -13.25
C PRO A 157 4.64 -9.69 -13.75
N LEU A 158 4.81 -9.27 -15.01
CA LEU A 158 6.12 -8.99 -15.59
C LEU A 158 6.69 -7.62 -15.20
N LEU A 159 5.87 -6.68 -14.71
CA LEU A 159 6.36 -5.34 -14.41
C LEU A 159 7.29 -5.30 -13.18
N VAL A 160 7.08 -6.16 -12.18
CA VAL A 160 7.94 -6.23 -11.00
C VAL A 160 9.38 -6.61 -11.37
N PRO A 161 9.64 -7.75 -12.05
CA PRO A 161 11.01 -8.09 -12.46
C PRO A 161 11.65 -7.04 -13.37
N LEU A 162 10.91 -6.43 -14.29
CA LEU A 162 11.44 -5.38 -15.16
C LEU A 162 11.90 -4.14 -14.36
N VAL A 163 11.15 -3.78 -13.33
CA VAL A 163 11.54 -2.69 -12.42
C VAL A 163 12.77 -3.05 -11.60
N GLU A 164 12.82 -4.27 -11.05
CA GLU A 164 13.94 -4.75 -10.23
C GLU A 164 15.24 -4.86 -11.04
N GLU A 165 15.17 -5.18 -12.33
CA GLU A 165 16.31 -5.13 -13.28
C GLU A 165 16.69 -3.70 -13.71
N GLY A 166 15.96 -2.67 -13.23
CA GLY A 166 16.23 -1.27 -13.58
C GLY A 166 15.80 -0.86 -15.00
N TRP A 167 14.99 -1.68 -15.67
CA TRP A 167 14.51 -1.42 -17.04
C TRP A 167 13.33 -0.44 -17.05
N LEU A 168 13.47 0.70 -16.39
CA LEU A 168 12.36 1.65 -16.17
C LEU A 168 11.94 2.35 -17.48
N ASP A 169 12.86 2.67 -18.36
CA ASP A 169 12.62 3.29 -19.69
C ASP A 169 13.19 2.41 -20.81
N HIS A 170 12.86 1.11 -20.78
CA HIS A 170 13.30 0.13 -21.74
C HIS A 170 12.16 -0.28 -22.68
N GLU A 171 12.46 -0.58 -23.96
CA GLU A 171 11.45 -0.94 -24.95
C GLU A 171 10.64 -2.17 -24.54
N VAL A 172 11.26 -3.18 -23.93
CA VAL A 172 10.55 -4.36 -23.41
C VAL A 172 9.51 -3.95 -22.35
N THR A 173 9.88 -3.05 -21.44
CA THR A 173 8.96 -2.55 -20.41
C THR A 173 7.82 -1.76 -21.02
N ARG A 174 8.11 -0.96 -22.05
CA ARG A 174 7.11 -0.18 -22.80
C ARG A 174 6.11 -1.08 -23.51
N LEU A 175 6.58 -2.09 -24.24
CA LEU A 175 5.71 -3.05 -24.93
C LEU A 175 4.88 -3.86 -23.93
N THR A 176 5.48 -4.30 -22.82
CA THR A 176 4.78 -5.03 -21.76
C THR A 176 3.70 -4.16 -21.12
N ALA A 177 4.00 -2.89 -20.83
CA ALA A 177 3.03 -1.95 -20.26
C ALA A 177 1.86 -1.71 -21.22
N ARG A 178 2.11 -1.54 -22.52
CA ARG A 178 1.06 -1.41 -23.56
C ARG A 178 0.13 -2.60 -23.56
N GLU A 179 0.66 -3.83 -23.53
CA GLU A 179 -0.19 -5.03 -23.50
C GLU A 179 -1.09 -5.06 -22.28
N TYR A 180 -0.58 -4.68 -21.10
CA TYR A 180 -1.38 -4.63 -19.88
C TYR A 180 -2.38 -3.45 -19.85
N LEU A 181 -2.06 -2.34 -20.49
CA LEU A 181 -2.95 -1.18 -20.58
C LEU A 181 -4.12 -1.39 -21.56
N LYS A 182 -3.94 -2.19 -22.61
CA LYS A 182 -4.97 -2.41 -23.65
C LYS A 182 -6.37 -2.70 -23.11
N PRO A 183 -6.60 -3.70 -22.23
CA PRO A 183 -7.93 -4.01 -21.73
C PRO A 183 -8.49 -2.91 -20.82
N LEU A 184 -7.64 -2.16 -20.14
CA LEU A 184 -8.03 -1.05 -19.26
C LEU A 184 -8.49 0.15 -20.10
N LEU A 185 -7.73 0.49 -21.15
CA LEU A 185 -8.06 1.60 -22.06
C LEU A 185 -9.30 1.29 -22.90
N ALA A 186 -9.51 0.02 -23.26
CA ALA A 186 -10.72 -0.42 -23.96
C ALA A 186 -11.98 -0.31 -23.08
N ASP A 187 -11.84 -0.21 -21.77
CA ASP A 187 -12.90 -0.02 -20.78
C ASP A 187 -13.13 1.47 -20.42
N ASP A 188 -12.54 2.40 -21.17
CA ASP A 188 -12.67 3.86 -21.01
C ASP A 188 -12.40 4.36 -19.57
N ILE A 189 -11.39 3.79 -18.90
CA ILE A 189 -10.99 4.28 -17.59
C ILE A 189 -10.48 5.72 -17.67
N ASP A 190 -10.73 6.54 -16.65
CA ASP A 190 -10.12 7.87 -16.51
C ASP A 190 -9.07 7.94 -15.39
N THR A 191 -9.07 6.94 -14.53
CA THR A 191 -8.20 6.84 -13.36
C THR A 191 -7.59 5.46 -13.29
N LEU A 192 -6.26 5.38 -13.04
CA LEU A 192 -5.51 4.13 -12.96
C LEU A 192 -4.76 4.03 -11.62
N VAL A 193 -5.13 3.05 -10.81
CA VAL A 193 -4.44 2.75 -9.55
C VAL A 193 -3.19 1.91 -9.82
N LEU A 194 -2.05 2.37 -9.30
CA LEU A 194 -0.79 1.65 -9.30
C LEU A 194 -0.75 0.71 -8.08
N GLY A 195 -1.37 -0.46 -8.21
CA GLY A 195 -1.62 -1.44 -7.16
C GLY A 195 -0.43 -2.36 -6.86
N CYS A 196 0.80 -1.86 -6.97
CA CYS A 196 2.03 -2.52 -6.57
C CYS A 196 3.08 -1.48 -6.20
N THR A 197 3.90 -1.76 -5.18
CA THR A 197 4.94 -0.84 -4.67
C THR A 197 6.02 -0.51 -5.69
N HIS A 198 6.21 -1.33 -6.72
CA HIS A 198 7.16 -1.10 -7.80
C HIS A 198 6.63 -0.14 -8.88
N TYR A 199 5.32 -0.11 -9.11
CA TYR A 199 4.75 0.60 -10.26
C TYR A 199 4.85 2.13 -10.20
N PRO A 200 4.96 2.80 -9.04
CA PRO A 200 5.28 4.22 -9.00
C PRO A 200 6.55 4.61 -9.75
N LEU A 201 7.54 3.70 -9.85
CA LEU A 201 8.78 3.94 -10.62
C LEU A 201 8.54 3.97 -12.13
N LEU A 202 7.46 3.37 -12.62
CA LEU A 202 7.06 3.37 -14.03
C LEU A 202 6.14 4.54 -14.41
N LYS A 203 5.84 5.48 -13.51
CA LYS A 203 4.93 6.61 -13.80
C LYS A 203 5.27 7.39 -15.07
N PRO A 204 6.54 7.73 -15.36
CA PRO A 204 6.87 8.45 -16.59
C PRO A 204 6.47 7.65 -17.85
N LEU A 205 6.78 6.36 -17.87
CA LEU A 205 6.46 5.46 -18.97
C LEU A 205 4.92 5.28 -19.08
N LEU A 206 4.23 5.00 -17.98
CA LEU A 206 2.78 4.80 -17.98
C LEU A 206 2.01 6.05 -18.40
N LYS A 207 2.47 7.25 -18.03
CA LYS A 207 1.89 8.52 -18.51
C LYS A 207 2.04 8.71 -20.02
N ALA A 208 3.18 8.29 -20.57
CA ALA A 208 3.41 8.36 -22.01
C ALA A 208 2.54 7.37 -22.79
N GLU A 209 2.31 6.17 -22.23
CA GLU A 209 1.53 5.11 -22.88
C GLU A 209 0.01 5.23 -22.69
N ALA A 210 -0.43 5.97 -21.67
CA ALA A 210 -1.84 6.22 -21.37
C ALA A 210 -2.10 7.73 -21.15
N PRO A 211 -1.95 8.56 -22.21
CA PRO A 211 -2.19 9.99 -22.09
C PRO A 211 -3.65 10.26 -21.74
N GLY A 212 -3.88 11.18 -20.80
CA GLY A 212 -5.24 11.55 -20.33
C GLY A 212 -5.73 10.73 -19.13
N ILE A 213 -5.08 9.62 -18.78
CA ILE A 213 -5.40 8.83 -17.59
C ILE A 213 -4.69 9.42 -16.36
N THR A 214 -5.45 9.63 -15.28
CA THR A 214 -4.86 10.05 -14.00
C THR A 214 -4.31 8.85 -13.24
N LEU A 215 -3.03 8.89 -12.87
CA LEU A 215 -2.38 7.81 -12.12
C LEU A 215 -2.52 8.05 -10.62
N VAL A 216 -3.06 7.08 -9.90
CA VAL A 216 -3.13 7.05 -8.42
C VAL A 216 -1.97 6.22 -7.89
N ASP A 217 -1.05 6.89 -7.21
CA ASP A 217 0.14 6.31 -6.61
C ASP A 217 -0.16 5.88 -5.17
N SER A 218 -0.23 4.58 -4.93
CA SER A 218 -0.59 4.02 -3.61
C SER A 218 0.41 4.39 -2.51
N ALA A 219 1.67 4.69 -2.83
CA ALA A 219 2.65 5.14 -1.84
C ALA A 219 2.36 6.57 -1.37
N LEU A 220 2.11 7.50 -2.29
CA LEU A 220 1.79 8.89 -1.96
C LEU A 220 0.45 8.99 -1.20
N THR A 221 -0.57 8.25 -1.63
CA THR A 221 -1.88 8.26 -0.97
C THR A 221 -1.82 7.69 0.43
N THR A 222 -0.99 6.65 0.66
CA THR A 222 -0.79 6.07 1.99
C THR A 222 -0.03 7.04 2.91
N ALA A 223 0.97 7.76 2.40
CA ALA A 223 1.67 8.78 3.18
C ALA A 223 0.75 9.94 3.58
N GLU A 224 -0.15 10.36 2.70
CA GLU A 224 -1.16 11.38 3.01
C GLU A 224 -2.15 10.88 4.07
N ALA A 225 -2.66 9.66 3.95
CA ALA A 225 -3.52 9.04 4.96
C ALA A 225 -2.83 8.93 6.32
N ALA A 226 -1.52 8.60 6.33
CA ALA A 226 -0.71 8.56 7.54
C ALA A 226 -0.58 9.94 8.19
N ALA A 227 -0.38 10.99 7.41
CA ALA A 227 -0.30 12.36 7.92
C ALA A 227 -1.63 12.81 8.54
N GLN A 228 -2.75 12.51 7.89
CA GLN A 228 -4.08 12.81 8.42
C GLN A 228 -4.35 12.06 9.73
N ALA A 229 -4.00 10.77 9.80
CA ALA A 229 -4.14 9.96 11.01
C ALA A 229 -3.28 10.51 12.16
N ALA A 230 -2.05 10.95 11.88
CA ALA A 230 -1.17 11.57 12.86
C ALA A 230 -1.74 12.88 13.43
N LEU A 231 -2.32 13.73 12.58
CA LEU A 231 -2.96 15.00 12.98
C LEU A 231 -4.21 14.78 13.84
N GLN A 232 -4.98 13.72 13.58
CA GLN A 232 -6.21 13.39 14.31
C GLN A 232 -5.95 12.73 15.69
N ALA A 233 -4.70 12.69 16.15
CA ALA A 233 -4.28 12.00 17.39
C ALA A 233 -4.65 10.49 17.41
N ALA A 234 -4.96 9.91 16.24
CA ALA A 234 -5.22 8.48 16.09
C ALA A 234 -4.00 7.61 16.49
N TRP A 235 -2.84 8.23 16.64
CA TRP A 235 -1.58 7.61 17.07
C TRP A 235 -1.34 7.76 18.57
N SER A 236 -2.41 7.88 19.36
CA SER A 236 -2.35 7.83 20.83
C SER A 236 -2.01 6.41 21.31
N PRO A 237 -1.32 6.27 22.48
CA PRO A 237 -0.87 4.97 22.96
C PRO A 237 -2.04 4.00 23.13
N ALA A 238 -1.84 2.75 22.72
CA ALA A 238 -2.74 1.67 23.08
C ALA A 238 -2.93 1.67 24.60
N ARG A 239 -4.18 1.67 25.09
CA ARG A 239 -4.46 1.42 26.50
C ARG A 239 -3.88 0.03 26.81
N LYS A 240 -3.04 -0.09 27.87
CA LYS A 240 -2.68 -1.40 28.41
C LYS A 240 -3.96 -2.19 28.60
N ALA A 241 -3.97 -3.45 28.14
CA ALA A 241 -5.00 -4.38 28.53
C ALA A 241 -5.08 -4.44 30.06
N PRO A 242 -6.26 -4.51 30.68
CA PRO A 242 -6.34 -4.79 32.10
C PRO A 242 -5.69 -6.14 32.39
N GLU A 243 -4.84 -6.17 33.44
CA GLU A 243 -4.21 -7.38 33.96
C GLU A 243 -5.25 -8.41 34.39
#